data_0a89defa4d20a39d94ee951a6e770ec3
#
_entry.id   0a89defa4d20a39d94ee951a6e770ec3
#
_cell.length_a   1.000
_cell.length_b   1.000
_cell.length_c   1.000
_cell.angle_alpha   90.00
_cell.angle_beta   90.00
_cell.angle_gamma   90.00
#
_symmetry.space_group_name_H-M   'P 1'
#
loop_
_entity.id
_entity.type
_entity.pdbx_description
1 polymer ?
#
loop_
_entity_poly.entity_id
_entity_poly.type
_entity_poly.pdbx_seq_one_letter_code
_entity_poly.pdbx_strand_id
1 'polypeptide(L)'
;QPHLSVLEGGYSIEGALPYVNLGILLALAGQDYSFVKEPDFSLQKVAQNKEHSSYIRQIIKQVHEVYQHRGKKNDTGYKKEQGYFVKEKSIFYDTDGIRDLQQEKIKDCTHCSGLVLTFSKCPEKALKALCLFVPFNACKNCEDEAQGVFESYQPEGKREVVLFQNQKTNVFLRKN
;
A
#
# COMPACT_ATOMS: atom_id res chain seq x y z
N GLN A 1 -16.14 3.92 -23.32
CA GLN A 1 -14.86 3.61 -22.66
C GLN A 1 -15.00 2.25 -21.96
N PRO A 2 -13.99 1.37 -22.02
CA PRO A 2 -14.03 0.13 -21.28
C PRO A 2 -14.00 0.41 -19.77
N HIS A 3 -14.85 -0.28 -19.02
CA HIS A 3 -14.90 -0.23 -17.56
C HIS A 3 -14.48 -1.57 -16.99
N LEU A 4 -13.69 -1.54 -15.94
CA LEU A 4 -13.32 -2.70 -15.14
C LEU A 4 -13.94 -2.51 -13.75
N SER A 5 -14.72 -3.47 -13.29
CA SER A 5 -15.24 -3.51 -11.93
C SER A 5 -14.62 -4.69 -11.19
N VAL A 6 -14.07 -4.44 -10.01
CA VAL A 6 -13.48 -5.45 -9.13
C VAL A 6 -14.32 -5.50 -7.86
N LEU A 7 -14.74 -6.70 -7.48
CA LEU A 7 -15.44 -6.95 -6.21
C LEU A 7 -14.39 -7.33 -5.16
N GLU A 8 -14.33 -6.57 -4.10
CA GLU A 8 -13.48 -6.84 -2.95
C GLU A 8 -14.27 -6.63 -1.66
N GLY A 9 -14.25 -7.62 -0.76
CA GLY A 9 -15.04 -7.59 0.47
C GLY A 9 -16.52 -7.91 0.24
N GLY A 10 -17.39 -7.46 1.16
CA GLY A 10 -18.84 -7.62 1.01
C GLY A 10 -19.32 -9.05 1.17
N TYR A 11 -18.89 -9.73 2.24
CA TYR A 11 -19.15 -11.16 2.49
C TYR A 11 -20.56 -11.50 2.95
N SER A 12 -21.50 -10.54 2.93
CA SER A 12 -22.91 -10.76 3.25
C SER A 12 -23.64 -11.47 2.09
N ILE A 13 -23.45 -12.79 1.99
CA ILE A 13 -23.94 -13.61 0.87
C ILE A 13 -25.48 -13.58 0.79
N GLU A 14 -26.18 -13.59 1.93
CA GLU A 14 -27.63 -13.60 2.02
C GLU A 14 -28.26 -12.20 2.03
N GLY A 15 -27.46 -11.17 2.33
CA GLY A 15 -27.90 -9.77 2.45
C GLY A 15 -27.45 -8.90 1.29
N ALA A 16 -26.49 -8.01 1.54
CA ALA A 16 -26.09 -6.95 0.63
C ALA A 16 -25.54 -7.41 -0.72
N LEU A 17 -24.76 -8.51 -0.75
CA LEU A 17 -23.99 -8.90 -1.91
C LEU A 17 -24.81 -9.10 -3.21
N PRO A 18 -25.96 -9.83 -3.21
CA PRO A 18 -26.75 -9.99 -4.42
C PRO A 18 -27.28 -8.67 -4.98
N TYR A 19 -27.71 -7.76 -4.12
CA TYR A 19 -28.26 -6.46 -4.51
C TYR A 19 -27.20 -5.52 -5.02
N VAL A 20 -26.01 -5.47 -4.38
CA VAL A 20 -24.85 -4.68 -4.83
C VAL A 20 -24.40 -5.18 -6.20
N ASN A 21 -24.27 -6.48 -6.40
CA ASN A 21 -23.86 -7.06 -7.67
C ASN A 21 -24.88 -6.74 -8.78
N LEU A 22 -26.17 -6.88 -8.50
CA LEU A 22 -27.23 -6.53 -9.44
C LEU A 22 -27.16 -5.05 -9.83
N GLY A 23 -27.00 -4.16 -8.84
CA GLY A 23 -26.85 -2.72 -9.07
C GLY A 23 -25.65 -2.37 -9.95
N ILE A 24 -24.50 -3.01 -9.70
CA ILE A 24 -23.28 -2.83 -10.51
C ILE A 24 -23.50 -3.30 -11.95
N LEU A 25 -24.11 -4.49 -12.15
CA LEU A 25 -24.37 -5.03 -13.47
C LEU A 25 -25.32 -4.15 -14.29
N LEU A 26 -26.40 -3.67 -13.65
CA LEU A 26 -27.34 -2.76 -14.29
C LEU A 26 -26.68 -1.43 -14.67
N ALA A 27 -25.89 -0.86 -13.77
CA ALA A 27 -25.15 0.38 -14.04
C ALA A 27 -24.17 0.22 -15.19
N LEU A 28 -23.41 -0.88 -15.26
CA LEU A 28 -22.47 -1.18 -16.35
C LEU A 28 -23.21 -1.40 -17.68
N ALA A 29 -24.43 -1.95 -17.63
CA ALA A 29 -25.29 -2.15 -18.81
C ALA A 29 -26.05 -0.87 -19.23
N GLY A 30 -25.87 0.25 -18.51
CA GLY A 30 -26.61 1.50 -18.77
C GLY A 30 -28.10 1.41 -18.44
N GLN A 31 -28.49 0.45 -17.59
CA GLN A 31 -29.87 0.26 -17.16
C GLN A 31 -30.18 1.02 -15.86
N ASP A 32 -31.44 1.28 -15.61
CA ASP A 32 -31.88 1.87 -14.33
C ASP A 32 -31.65 0.87 -13.18
N TYR A 33 -30.96 1.31 -12.14
CA TYR A 33 -30.69 0.54 -10.92
C TYR A 33 -31.32 1.15 -9.66
N SER A 34 -32.10 2.21 -9.81
CA SER A 34 -32.70 2.95 -8.68
C SER A 34 -33.64 2.12 -7.80
N PHE A 35 -34.20 1.06 -8.37
CA PHE A 35 -35.09 0.13 -7.69
C PHE A 35 -34.38 -0.96 -6.87
N VAL A 36 -33.08 -1.12 -7.08
CA VAL A 36 -32.30 -2.16 -6.38
C VAL A 36 -32.08 -1.76 -4.92
N LYS A 37 -32.77 -2.45 -4.03
CA LYS A 37 -32.71 -2.24 -2.57
C LYS A 37 -32.79 -3.57 -1.86
N GLU A 38 -32.06 -3.71 -0.76
CA GLU A 38 -32.22 -4.83 0.16
C GLU A 38 -33.65 -4.82 0.77
N PRO A 39 -34.27 -5.97 1.04
CA PRO A 39 -35.61 -6.04 1.61
C PRO A 39 -35.79 -5.25 2.90
N ASP A 40 -34.79 -5.30 3.78
CA ASP A 40 -34.80 -4.62 5.10
C ASP A 40 -34.02 -3.32 5.12
N PHE A 41 -33.70 -2.74 3.95
CA PHE A 41 -32.97 -1.50 3.86
C PHE A 41 -33.71 -0.34 4.54
N SER A 42 -33.02 0.35 5.43
CA SER A 42 -33.52 1.56 6.10
C SER A 42 -32.39 2.58 6.24
N LEU A 43 -32.60 3.79 5.74
CA LEU A 43 -31.65 4.90 5.88
C LEU A 43 -31.33 5.20 7.35
N GLN A 44 -32.29 4.99 8.26
CA GLN A 44 -32.08 5.21 9.69
C GLN A 44 -31.10 4.19 10.29
N LYS A 45 -31.12 2.94 9.82
CA LYS A 45 -30.20 1.89 10.28
C LYS A 45 -28.77 2.11 9.80
N VAL A 46 -28.59 2.77 8.66
CA VAL A 46 -27.27 3.03 8.06
C VAL A 46 -26.81 4.48 8.22
N ALA A 47 -27.58 5.30 8.94
CA ALA A 47 -27.21 6.69 9.19
C ALA A 47 -25.94 6.78 10.01
N GLN A 48 -24.94 7.44 9.44
CA GLN A 48 -23.68 7.68 10.13
C GLN A 48 -23.80 8.82 11.16
N ASN A 49 -23.04 8.71 12.23
CA ASN A 49 -22.79 9.79 13.15
C ASN A 49 -22.23 11.03 12.40
N LYS A 50 -22.62 12.23 12.85
CA LYS A 50 -22.18 13.50 12.24
C LYS A 50 -20.68 13.70 12.30
N GLU A 51 -20.00 13.23 13.34
CA GLU A 51 -18.56 13.31 13.50
C GLU A 51 -17.85 12.42 12.45
N HIS A 52 -18.30 11.17 12.30
CA HIS A 52 -17.79 10.26 11.27
C HIS A 52 -17.99 10.83 9.87
N SER A 53 -19.17 11.40 9.60
CA SER A 53 -19.46 12.01 8.30
C SER A 53 -18.60 13.24 8.02
N SER A 54 -18.25 14.02 9.05
CA SER A 54 -17.34 15.16 8.94
C SER A 54 -15.91 14.69 8.65
N TYR A 55 -15.44 13.68 9.37
CA TYR A 55 -14.12 13.08 9.17
C TYR A 55 -13.97 12.47 7.76
N ILE A 56 -14.95 11.72 7.30
CA ILE A 56 -14.95 11.14 5.94
C ILE A 56 -14.90 12.26 4.88
N ARG A 57 -15.67 13.33 5.03
CA ARG A 57 -15.60 14.48 4.11
C ARG A 57 -14.22 15.14 4.07
N GLN A 58 -13.55 15.22 5.21
CA GLN A 58 -12.18 15.75 5.28
C GLN A 58 -11.21 14.83 4.52
N ILE A 59 -11.30 13.51 4.71
CA ILE A 59 -10.48 12.54 3.96
C ILE A 59 -10.75 12.66 2.45
N ILE A 60 -12.02 12.69 2.04
CA ILE A 60 -12.38 12.84 0.63
C ILE A 60 -11.75 14.11 0.03
N LYS A 61 -11.80 15.23 0.76
CA LYS A 61 -11.16 16.48 0.32
C LYS A 61 -9.65 16.30 0.14
N GLN A 62 -8.96 15.70 1.11
CA GLN A 62 -7.51 15.45 1.03
C GLN A 62 -7.15 14.54 -0.15
N VAL A 63 -7.88 13.45 -0.33
CA VAL A 63 -7.67 12.53 -1.47
C VAL A 63 -7.90 13.25 -2.80
N HIS A 64 -8.94 14.09 -2.89
CA HIS A 64 -9.21 14.88 -4.08
C HIS A 64 -8.08 15.88 -4.38
N GLU A 65 -7.55 16.57 -3.38
CA GLU A 65 -6.41 17.46 -3.51
C GLU A 65 -5.16 16.71 -4.01
N VAL A 66 -4.84 15.55 -3.45
CA VAL A 66 -3.74 14.70 -3.93
C VAL A 66 -3.96 14.29 -5.39
N TYR A 67 -5.18 13.88 -5.74
CA TYR A 67 -5.53 13.49 -7.11
C TYR A 67 -5.38 14.64 -8.10
N GLN A 68 -5.82 15.86 -7.76
CA GLN A 68 -5.69 17.06 -8.60
C GLN A 68 -4.23 17.46 -8.83
N HIS A 69 -3.36 17.17 -7.87
CA HIS A 69 -1.94 17.50 -7.93
C HIS A 69 -1.05 16.35 -8.43
N ARG A 70 -1.64 15.19 -8.78
CA ARG A 70 -0.89 14.06 -9.33
C ARG A 70 -0.15 14.50 -10.62
N GLY A 71 1.10 14.08 -10.75
CA GLY A 71 1.96 14.41 -11.89
C GLY A 71 2.58 15.81 -11.87
N LYS A 72 2.22 16.69 -10.94
CA LYS A 72 3.04 17.83 -10.59
C LYS A 72 4.21 17.31 -9.76
N LYS A 73 5.43 17.75 -10.03
CA LYS A 73 6.63 17.45 -9.20
C LYS A 73 6.49 18.08 -7.81
N ASN A 74 5.49 17.68 -7.05
CA ASN A 74 5.25 18.21 -5.72
C ASN A 74 5.54 17.10 -4.73
N ASP A 75 6.27 17.47 -3.75
CA ASP A 75 6.59 16.84 -2.48
C ASP A 75 6.02 15.41 -2.32
N THR A 76 6.75 14.44 -2.86
CA THR A 76 6.44 13.01 -2.67
C THR A 76 6.67 12.59 -1.22
N GLY A 77 7.03 13.53 -0.35
CA GLY A 77 7.47 13.30 1.01
C GLY A 77 8.83 12.60 1.10
N TYR A 78 9.54 12.46 -0.05
CA TYR A 78 10.91 11.96 -0.07
C TYR A 78 11.91 13.12 0.03
N LYS A 79 12.91 12.94 0.88
CA LYS A 79 14.10 13.79 0.96
C LYS A 79 15.24 13.12 0.22
N LYS A 80 16.06 13.90 -0.47
CA LYS A 80 17.26 13.38 -1.13
C LYS A 80 18.44 13.39 -0.15
N GLU A 81 18.96 12.22 0.18
CA GLU A 81 20.05 12.03 1.14
C GLU A 81 21.03 11.00 0.59
N GLN A 82 22.31 11.36 0.46
CA GLN A 82 23.40 10.43 0.11
C GLN A 82 23.13 9.54 -1.12
N GLY A 83 22.50 10.09 -2.17
CA GLY A 83 22.19 9.34 -3.38
C GLY A 83 20.93 8.47 -3.31
N TYR A 84 20.11 8.68 -2.28
CA TYR A 84 18.81 8.03 -2.11
C TYR A 84 17.68 9.05 -1.93
N PHE A 85 16.50 8.68 -2.36
CA PHE A 85 15.24 9.31 -1.94
C PHE A 85 14.75 8.60 -0.70
N VAL A 86 14.68 9.31 0.42
CA VAL A 86 14.37 8.76 1.75
C VAL A 86 13.00 9.23 2.21
N LYS A 87 12.18 8.33 2.70
CA LYS A 87 10.87 8.61 3.29
C LYS A 87 10.63 7.80 4.55
N GLU A 88 10.11 8.46 5.57
CA GLU A 88 9.63 7.79 6.77
C GLU A 88 8.13 7.55 6.70
N LYS A 89 7.68 6.38 7.16
CA LYS A 89 6.29 5.94 7.18
C LYS A 89 5.98 5.35 8.56
N SER A 90 4.75 5.53 9.01
CA SER A 90 4.22 4.85 10.19
C SER A 90 2.93 4.14 9.77
N ILE A 91 2.92 2.82 9.82
CA ILE A 91 1.81 1.97 9.42
C ILE A 91 1.23 1.32 10.67
N PHE A 92 -0.06 1.46 10.88
CA PHE A 92 -0.76 0.78 11.95
C PHE A 92 -1.51 -0.43 11.39
N TYR A 93 -1.21 -1.61 11.92
CA TYR A 93 -1.92 -2.85 11.61
C TYR A 93 -2.94 -3.10 12.72
N ASP A 94 -4.20 -2.80 12.44
CA ASP A 94 -5.33 -2.85 13.37
C ASP A 94 -5.62 -4.26 13.89
N THR A 95 -5.49 -5.27 13.03
CA THR A 95 -5.71 -6.67 13.38
C THR A 95 -4.78 -7.16 14.49
N ASP A 96 -3.52 -6.73 14.45
CA ASP A 96 -2.49 -7.13 15.41
C ASP A 96 -2.24 -6.10 16.52
N GLY A 97 -2.82 -4.91 16.39
CA GLY A 97 -2.62 -3.79 17.31
C GLY A 97 -1.16 -3.31 17.36
N ILE A 98 -0.42 -3.44 16.26
CA ILE A 98 1.00 -3.10 16.19
C ILE A 98 1.24 -1.91 15.25
N ARG A 99 2.33 -1.19 15.52
CA ARG A 99 2.80 -0.09 14.68
C ARG A 99 4.15 -0.44 14.05
N ASP A 100 4.20 -0.34 12.73
CA ASP A 100 5.42 -0.50 11.96
C ASP A 100 5.96 0.87 11.58
N LEU A 101 7.16 1.18 12.06
CA LEU A 101 7.92 2.37 11.72
C LEU A 101 8.89 2.01 10.61
N GLN A 102 8.69 2.58 9.42
CA GLN A 102 9.51 2.29 8.25
C GLN A 102 10.31 3.50 7.79
N GLN A 103 11.56 3.26 7.43
CA GLN A 103 12.35 4.17 6.62
C GLN A 103 12.58 3.50 5.25
N GLU A 104 12.01 4.07 4.21
CA GLU A 104 12.17 3.64 2.82
C GLU A 104 13.24 4.47 2.15
N LYS A 105 14.20 3.82 1.49
CA LYS A 105 15.27 4.45 0.71
C LYS A 105 15.23 3.89 -0.71
N ILE A 106 15.00 4.76 -1.69
CA ILE A 106 15.02 4.42 -3.11
C ILE A 106 16.30 5.02 -3.70
N LYS A 107 17.14 4.20 -4.29
CA LYS A 107 18.38 4.68 -4.91
C LYS A 107 18.09 5.63 -6.07
N ASP A 108 18.70 6.81 -6.05
CA ASP A 108 18.66 7.76 -7.16
C ASP A 108 19.61 7.29 -8.28
N CYS A 109 19.06 6.42 -9.14
CA CYS A 109 19.82 5.85 -10.25
C CYS A 109 19.41 6.52 -11.56
N THR A 110 20.40 6.98 -12.34
CA THR A 110 20.15 7.61 -13.64
C THR A 110 19.79 6.63 -14.75
N HIS A 111 19.99 5.32 -14.54
CA HIS A 111 19.82 4.27 -15.54
C HIS A 111 18.58 3.40 -15.35
N CYS A 112 17.99 3.42 -14.15
CA CYS A 112 16.82 2.59 -13.82
C CYS A 112 16.00 3.19 -12.67
N SER A 113 14.96 2.49 -12.21
CA SER A 113 14.16 2.92 -11.04
C SER A 113 14.87 2.79 -9.69
N GLY A 114 16.13 2.34 -9.70
CA GLY A 114 16.90 2.12 -8.48
C GLY A 114 16.59 0.80 -7.79
N LEU A 115 17.29 0.56 -6.67
CA LEU A 115 16.93 -0.46 -5.68
C LEU A 115 16.15 0.20 -4.55
N VAL A 116 15.36 -0.57 -3.81
CA VAL A 116 14.60 -0.10 -2.65
C VAL A 116 15.09 -0.82 -1.40
N LEU A 117 15.42 -0.05 -0.37
CA LEU A 117 15.76 -0.53 0.96
C LEU A 117 14.63 -0.08 1.90
N THR A 118 14.07 -1.00 2.65
CA THR A 118 13.06 -0.67 3.68
C THR A 118 13.56 -1.18 5.03
N PHE A 119 13.90 -0.27 5.91
CA PHE A 119 14.15 -0.54 7.31
C PHE A 119 12.82 -0.47 8.05
N SER A 120 12.42 -1.55 8.67
CA SER A 120 11.17 -1.69 9.42
C SER A 120 11.46 -1.98 10.88
N LYS A 121 10.71 -1.35 11.78
CA LYS A 121 10.80 -1.57 13.22
C LYS A 121 9.41 -1.60 13.83
N CYS A 122 9.10 -2.69 14.51
CA CYS A 122 7.90 -2.83 15.35
C CYS A 122 8.31 -2.78 16.82
N PRO A 123 8.15 -1.63 17.52
CA PRO A 123 8.56 -1.48 18.92
C PRO A 123 7.85 -2.44 19.85
N GLU A 124 6.53 -2.66 19.63
CA GLU A 124 5.68 -3.50 20.49
C GLU A 124 6.13 -4.98 20.51
N LYS A 125 6.72 -5.46 19.42
CA LYS A 125 7.24 -6.83 19.30
C LYS A 125 8.75 -6.90 19.43
N ALA A 126 9.44 -5.75 19.54
CA ALA A 126 10.90 -5.63 19.48
C ALA A 126 11.47 -6.31 18.21
N LEU A 127 10.77 -6.23 17.10
CA LEU A 127 11.16 -6.81 15.81
C LEU A 127 11.78 -5.73 14.93
N LYS A 128 12.80 -6.12 14.16
CA LYS A 128 13.39 -5.30 13.10
C LYS A 128 13.44 -6.10 11.80
N ALA A 129 13.33 -5.44 10.67
CA ALA A 129 13.56 -6.03 9.37
C ALA A 129 14.29 -5.05 8.45
N LEU A 130 15.21 -5.58 7.64
CA LEU A 130 15.73 -4.91 6.47
C LEU A 130 15.22 -5.65 5.24
N CYS A 131 14.44 -4.97 4.40
CA CYS A 131 13.97 -5.51 3.14
C CYS A 131 14.72 -4.84 1.99
N LEU A 132 15.36 -5.65 1.16
CA LEU A 132 16.03 -5.24 -0.06
C LEU A 132 15.19 -5.69 -1.26
N PHE A 133 14.78 -4.75 -2.08
CA PHE A 133 13.95 -5.03 -3.23
C PHE A 133 14.62 -4.52 -4.50
N VAL A 134 14.85 -5.43 -5.44
CA VAL A 134 15.39 -5.15 -6.77
C VAL A 134 14.24 -5.22 -7.77
N PRO A 135 13.80 -4.08 -8.33
CA PRO A 135 12.73 -4.03 -9.32
C PRO A 135 13.11 -4.74 -10.62
N PHE A 136 12.11 -5.13 -11.39
CA PHE A 136 12.29 -5.83 -12.66
C PHE A 136 13.20 -5.08 -13.65
N ASN A 137 13.12 -3.74 -13.67
CA ASN A 137 13.91 -2.88 -14.55
C ASN A 137 15.21 -2.36 -13.92
N ALA A 138 15.64 -2.92 -12.78
CA ALA A 138 16.90 -2.52 -12.15
C ALA A 138 18.10 -2.78 -13.06
N CYS A 139 19.03 -1.83 -13.10
CA CYS A 139 20.29 -2.04 -13.80
C CYS A 139 21.23 -2.95 -12.99
N LYS A 140 22.25 -3.49 -13.64
CA LYS A 140 23.21 -4.41 -13.02
C LYS A 140 23.87 -3.83 -11.77
N ASN A 141 24.26 -2.56 -11.80
CA ASN A 141 24.87 -1.89 -10.64
C ASN A 141 23.95 -1.84 -9.42
N CYS A 142 22.64 -1.59 -9.62
CA CYS A 142 21.67 -1.60 -8.53
C CYS A 142 21.42 -3.01 -8.00
N GLU A 143 21.44 -4.01 -8.87
CA GLU A 143 21.33 -5.42 -8.50
C GLU A 143 22.53 -5.87 -7.68
N ASP A 144 23.77 -5.57 -8.14
CA ASP A 144 25.02 -5.92 -7.44
C ASP A 144 25.12 -5.21 -6.09
N GLU A 145 24.71 -3.94 -6.00
CA GLU A 145 24.70 -3.21 -4.74
C GLU A 145 23.71 -3.84 -3.75
N ALA A 146 22.49 -4.18 -4.20
CA ALA A 146 21.50 -4.83 -3.34
C ALA A 146 22.01 -6.19 -2.83
N GLN A 147 22.63 -6.96 -3.70
CA GLN A 147 23.26 -8.25 -3.35
C GLN A 147 24.40 -8.03 -2.33
N GLY A 148 25.29 -7.07 -2.56
CA GLY A 148 26.37 -6.73 -1.65
C GLY A 148 25.90 -6.30 -0.27
N VAL A 149 24.83 -5.48 -0.22
CA VAL A 149 24.21 -5.10 1.06
C VAL A 149 23.63 -6.32 1.77
N PHE A 150 22.92 -7.21 1.05
CA PHE A 150 22.38 -8.43 1.63
C PHE A 150 23.47 -9.33 2.20
N GLU A 151 24.57 -9.51 1.48
CA GLU A 151 25.68 -10.38 1.89
C GLU A 151 26.43 -9.84 3.11
N SER A 152 26.70 -8.53 3.12
CA SER A 152 27.48 -7.87 4.17
C SER A 152 26.70 -7.56 5.44
N TYR A 153 25.38 -7.38 5.34
CA TYR A 153 24.58 -7.03 6.49
C TYR A 153 24.48 -8.20 7.49
N GLN A 154 24.77 -7.91 8.75
CA GLN A 154 24.67 -8.89 9.84
C GLN A 154 23.53 -8.49 10.77
N PRO A 155 22.49 -9.33 10.94
CA PRO A 155 21.42 -9.07 11.90
C PRO A 155 21.92 -8.92 13.33
N GLU A 156 21.43 -7.95 14.07
CA GLU A 156 21.79 -7.65 15.46
C GLU A 156 21.07 -8.58 16.47
N GLY A 157 20.85 -9.83 16.11
CA GLY A 157 20.25 -10.83 16.99
C GLY A 157 19.00 -11.50 16.41
N LYS A 158 18.42 -12.43 17.18
CA LYS A 158 17.31 -13.32 16.75
C LYS A 158 16.00 -12.62 16.36
N ARG A 159 15.85 -11.34 16.66
CA ARG A 159 14.64 -10.55 16.37
C ARG A 159 14.81 -9.60 15.21
N GLU A 160 15.86 -9.75 14.45
CA GLU A 160 16.11 -9.02 13.22
C GLU A 160 16.17 -9.97 12.03
N VAL A 161 15.51 -9.58 10.95
CA VAL A 161 15.39 -10.37 9.72
C VAL A 161 15.86 -9.53 8.55
N VAL A 162 16.65 -10.12 7.67
CA VAL A 162 17.00 -9.52 6.39
C VAL A 162 16.31 -10.30 5.27
N LEU A 163 15.55 -9.58 4.45
CA LEU A 163 14.84 -10.11 3.30
C LEU A 163 15.42 -9.52 2.02
N PHE A 164 15.66 -10.33 1.05
CA PHE A 164 16.10 -9.91 -0.27
C PHE A 164 15.16 -10.47 -1.33
N GLN A 165 14.63 -9.60 -2.17
CA GLN A 165 13.80 -9.98 -3.31
C GLN A 165 14.34 -9.36 -4.59
N ASN A 166 14.66 -10.20 -5.57
CA ASN A 166 14.98 -9.77 -6.92
C ASN A 166 13.86 -10.20 -7.87
N GLN A 167 13.06 -9.22 -8.35
CA GLN A 167 11.95 -9.49 -9.27
C GLN A 167 12.42 -10.00 -10.63
N LYS A 168 13.59 -9.55 -11.09
CA LYS A 168 14.13 -9.89 -12.41
C LYS A 168 14.51 -11.36 -12.52
N THR A 169 15.07 -11.92 -11.45
CA THR A 169 15.51 -13.31 -11.37
C THR A 169 14.54 -14.20 -10.60
N ASN A 170 13.48 -13.63 -10.06
CA ASN A 170 12.50 -14.30 -9.18
C ASN A 170 13.14 -14.98 -7.96
N VAL A 171 14.21 -14.36 -7.43
CA VAL A 171 14.94 -14.86 -6.25
C VAL A 171 14.41 -14.19 -5.00
N PHE A 172 14.12 -14.99 -3.99
CA PHE A 172 13.80 -14.54 -2.64
C PHE A 172 14.72 -15.22 -1.63
N LEU A 173 15.45 -14.42 -0.84
CA LEU A 173 16.37 -14.89 0.19
C LEU A 173 15.99 -14.31 1.54
N ARG A 174 16.30 -15.06 2.61
CA ARG A 174 16.10 -14.65 4.00
C ARG A 174 17.31 -14.99 4.83
N LYS A 175 17.65 -14.08 5.76
CA LYS A 175 18.73 -14.20 6.72
C LYS A 175 18.22 -13.77 8.10
N ASN A 176 18.53 -14.51 9.17
CA ASN A 176 18.18 -14.21 10.56
C ASN A 176 19.44 -14.05 11.40
#